data_9ee6c1c1b81a642b1d99575d47d85764
#
_entry.id   9ee6c1c1b81a642b1d99575d47d85764
#
_cell.length_a   1.000
_cell.length_b   1.000
_cell.length_c   1.000
_cell.angle_alpha   90.00
_cell.angle_beta   90.00
_cell.angle_gamma   90.00
#
_symmetry.space_group_name_H-M   'P 1'
#
loop_
_entity.id
_entity.type
_entity.pdbx_description
1 polymer ?
#
loop_
_entity_poly.entity_id
_entity_poly.type
_entity_poly.pdbx_seq_one_letter_code
_entity_poly.pdbx_strand_id
1 'polypeptide(L)'
;EHLLLVTGEHQGKVGMDYFRQHLPTIRSQFASLQMEVQPMSTGEYAELKTLGLDGVMVYQETWHEAQYARHHLKGNKQDFFWRLETPDRLGQAGIDKIGLGALIGLSDSWRADCYMMAEHLIWLQKHYWQRRYSISFPRLRPCAGGIEPASLMDERQLIQTICAFRLFSPDIELSLSTRESPWFRDNVIPLAINNVSAFSKTQPGGYADNHPELEQFSPHD
;
A
#
# COMPACT_ATOMS: atom_id res chain seq x y z
N GLU A 1 -1.74 -20.14 3.65
CA GLU A 1 -2.49 -18.91 3.92
C GLU A 1 -1.54 -17.72 3.93
N HIS A 2 -2.03 -16.53 3.57
CA HIS A 2 -1.27 -15.30 3.49
C HIS A 2 -1.85 -14.29 4.47
N LEU A 3 -0.99 -13.55 5.16
CA LEU A 3 -1.38 -12.47 6.06
C LEU A 3 -0.78 -11.15 5.59
N LEU A 4 -1.63 -10.10 5.53
CA LEU A 4 -1.19 -8.71 5.46
C LEU A 4 -1.43 -8.06 6.83
N LEU A 5 -0.35 -7.76 7.54
CA LEU A 5 -0.40 -7.04 8.80
C LEU A 5 -0.34 -5.53 8.53
N VAL A 6 -1.38 -4.81 8.91
CA VAL A 6 -1.45 -3.36 8.75
C VAL A 6 -1.23 -2.68 10.08
N THR A 7 -0.35 -1.69 10.13
CA THR A 7 -0.04 -0.94 11.35
C THR A 7 -0.18 0.56 11.14
N GLY A 8 -0.50 1.28 12.20
CA GLY A 8 -0.41 2.74 12.20
C GLY A 8 1.04 3.23 12.28
N GLU A 9 1.29 4.45 11.82
CA GLU A 9 2.60 5.10 11.88
C GLU A 9 2.87 5.68 13.28
N HIS A 10 3.15 4.84 14.26
CA HIS A 10 3.45 5.24 15.64
C HIS A 10 4.67 4.48 16.18
N GLN A 11 5.87 4.98 15.88
CA GLN A 11 7.14 4.32 16.22
C GLN A 11 7.28 3.94 17.70
N GLY A 12 6.75 4.75 18.63
CA GLY A 12 6.83 4.46 20.07
C GLY A 12 5.94 3.30 20.55
N LYS A 13 4.93 2.90 19.76
CA LYS A 13 4.03 1.78 20.09
C LYS A 13 4.22 0.59 19.14
N VAL A 14 4.51 0.85 17.88
CA VAL A 14 4.64 -0.15 16.83
C VAL A 14 6.01 0.04 16.16
N GLY A 15 7.07 -0.10 16.94
CA GLY A 15 8.46 -0.05 16.51
C GLY A 15 9.08 -1.44 16.41
N MET A 16 10.39 -1.50 16.24
CA MET A 16 11.14 -2.75 16.07
C MET A 16 10.96 -3.72 17.23
N ASP A 17 10.86 -3.24 18.49
CA ASP A 17 10.64 -4.11 19.66
C ASP A 17 9.30 -4.85 19.57
N TYR A 18 8.25 -4.16 19.12
CA TYR A 18 6.95 -4.77 18.86
C TYR A 18 7.06 -5.88 17.79
N PHE A 19 7.76 -5.61 16.71
CA PHE A 19 7.94 -6.59 15.62
C PHE A 19 8.79 -7.79 16.06
N ARG A 20 9.87 -7.58 16.79
CA ARG A 20 10.71 -8.66 17.37
C ARG A 20 9.89 -9.59 18.27
N GLN A 21 8.98 -9.03 19.04
CA GLN A 21 8.14 -9.80 19.96
C GLN A 21 7.07 -10.61 19.25
N HIS A 22 6.44 -10.08 18.20
CA HIS A 22 5.22 -10.66 17.64
C HIS A 22 5.42 -11.39 16.30
N LEU A 23 6.32 -10.93 15.42
CA LEU A 23 6.46 -11.51 14.09
C LEU A 23 6.84 -12.99 14.07
N PRO A 24 7.75 -13.52 14.92
CA PRO A 24 8.08 -14.93 14.92
C PRO A 24 6.88 -15.84 15.19
N THR A 25 6.02 -15.45 16.12
CA THR A 25 4.79 -16.19 16.44
C THR A 25 3.80 -16.14 15.28
N ILE A 26 3.59 -14.95 14.70
CA ILE A 26 2.69 -14.77 13.54
C ILE A 26 3.22 -15.57 12.36
N ARG A 27 4.52 -15.48 12.06
CA ARG A 27 5.15 -16.20 10.94
C ARG A 27 4.94 -17.71 11.02
N SER A 28 4.93 -18.27 12.21
CA SER A 28 4.72 -19.72 12.39
C SER A 28 3.32 -20.20 11.95
N GLN A 29 2.36 -19.29 11.81
CA GLN A 29 0.97 -19.61 11.45
C GLN A 29 0.66 -19.38 9.97
N PHE A 30 1.48 -18.61 9.26
CA PHE A 30 1.20 -18.17 7.88
C PHE A 30 2.35 -18.51 6.94
N ALA A 31 2.02 -19.00 5.75
CA ALA A 31 2.99 -19.32 4.70
C ALA A 31 3.64 -18.07 4.09
N SER A 32 2.91 -16.94 4.06
CA SER A 32 3.42 -15.66 3.61
C SER A 32 2.97 -14.54 4.55
N LEU A 33 3.91 -13.72 4.96
CA LEU A 33 3.70 -12.58 5.84
C LEU A 33 4.10 -11.29 5.13
N GLN A 34 3.14 -10.39 4.96
CA GLN A 34 3.36 -9.07 4.38
C GLN A 34 2.94 -8.00 5.38
N MET A 35 3.49 -6.81 5.24
CA MET A 35 3.16 -5.68 6.10
C MET A 35 2.89 -4.42 5.30
N GLU A 36 1.84 -3.69 5.70
CA GLU A 36 1.64 -2.29 5.37
C GLU A 36 2.02 -1.49 6.60
N VAL A 37 3.16 -0.81 6.54
CA VAL A 37 3.85 -0.23 7.70
C VAL A 37 4.49 1.11 7.34
N GLN A 38 4.85 1.88 8.35
CA GLN A 38 5.58 3.14 8.18
C GLN A 38 6.93 2.97 7.45
N PRO A 39 7.44 4.01 6.77
CA PRO A 39 8.80 4.02 6.24
C PRO A 39 9.83 3.76 7.34
N MET A 40 10.76 2.87 7.08
CA MET A 40 11.85 2.49 7.99
C MET A 40 13.20 2.56 7.28
N SER A 41 14.28 2.44 8.05
CA SER A 41 15.63 2.33 7.52
C SER A 41 15.88 0.99 6.84
N THR A 42 16.89 0.93 5.96
CA THR A 42 17.33 -0.31 5.31
C THR A 42 17.70 -1.39 6.33
N GLY A 43 18.33 -1.01 7.45
CA GLY A 43 18.72 -1.94 8.52
C GLY A 43 17.51 -2.56 9.22
N GLU A 44 16.49 -1.76 9.52
CA GLU A 44 15.24 -2.24 10.12
C GLU A 44 14.50 -3.19 9.19
N TYR A 45 14.40 -2.87 7.88
CA TYR A 45 13.81 -3.77 6.92
C TYR A 45 14.59 -5.07 6.75
N ALA A 46 15.92 -5.02 6.78
CA ALA A 46 16.76 -6.22 6.75
C ALA A 46 16.52 -7.11 7.98
N GLU A 47 16.35 -6.50 9.15
CA GLU A 47 15.99 -7.24 10.37
C GLU A 47 14.60 -7.85 10.26
N LEU A 48 13.59 -7.10 9.79
CA LEU A 48 12.23 -7.63 9.57
C LEU A 48 12.22 -8.85 8.64
N LYS A 49 13.08 -8.84 7.62
CA LYS A 49 13.26 -10.01 6.75
C LYS A 49 13.78 -11.21 7.53
N THR A 50 14.73 -11.04 8.44
CA THR A 50 15.23 -12.15 9.28
C THR A 50 14.16 -12.68 10.24
N LEU A 51 13.20 -11.84 10.62
CA LEU A 51 12.03 -12.22 11.43
C LEU A 51 10.93 -12.93 10.62
N GLY A 52 11.14 -13.13 9.32
CA GLY A 52 10.26 -13.88 8.45
C GLY A 52 9.30 -13.04 7.60
N LEU A 53 9.56 -11.74 7.45
CA LEU A 53 8.76 -10.87 6.59
C LEU A 53 9.10 -11.10 5.12
N ASP A 54 8.09 -11.38 4.28
CA ASP A 54 8.24 -11.59 2.84
C ASP A 54 8.02 -10.33 2.01
N GLY A 55 7.11 -9.44 2.44
CA GLY A 55 6.77 -8.27 1.64
C GLY A 55 6.38 -7.05 2.45
N VAL A 56 6.59 -5.87 1.88
CA VAL A 56 6.23 -4.59 2.50
C VAL A 56 5.54 -3.69 1.47
N MET A 57 4.46 -3.07 1.90
CA MET A 57 3.72 -2.05 1.18
C MET A 57 3.88 -0.72 1.92
N VAL A 58 4.45 0.28 1.25
CA VAL A 58 4.44 1.67 1.70
C VAL A 58 4.03 2.52 0.51
N TYR A 59 2.77 2.92 0.50
CA TYR A 59 2.23 3.69 -0.61
C TYR A 59 2.69 5.14 -0.53
N GLN A 60 3.18 5.67 -1.67
CA GLN A 60 3.62 7.06 -1.79
C GLN A 60 2.47 8.05 -1.65
N GLU A 61 1.26 7.61 -1.87
CA GLU A 61 0.03 8.40 -1.90
C GLU A 61 -0.09 9.27 -3.16
N THR A 62 0.86 10.19 -3.39
CA THR A 62 1.03 10.96 -4.63
C THR A 62 2.51 11.25 -4.89
N TRP A 63 2.91 11.30 -6.15
CA TRP A 63 4.26 11.73 -6.57
C TRP A 63 4.38 13.24 -6.74
N HIS A 64 3.29 13.99 -6.53
CA HIS A 64 3.29 15.43 -6.59
C HIS A 64 3.65 16.03 -5.23
N GLU A 65 4.92 16.42 -5.04
CA GLU A 65 5.47 16.90 -3.76
C GLU A 65 4.62 18.00 -3.11
N ALA A 66 4.24 19.05 -3.88
CA ALA A 66 3.45 20.16 -3.33
C ALA A 66 2.02 19.74 -2.92
N GLN A 67 1.41 18.77 -3.59
CA GLN A 67 0.12 18.22 -3.19
C GLN A 67 0.29 17.30 -1.97
N TYR A 68 1.33 16.48 -1.94
CA TYR A 68 1.69 15.65 -0.79
C TYR A 68 1.80 16.50 0.49
N ALA A 69 2.56 17.60 0.44
CA ALA A 69 2.79 18.49 1.57
C ALA A 69 1.50 19.13 2.11
N ARG A 70 0.48 19.33 1.28
CA ARG A 70 -0.82 19.88 1.72
C ARG A 70 -1.58 18.96 2.65
N HIS A 71 -1.37 17.64 2.53
CA HIS A 71 -2.11 16.63 3.28
C HIS A 71 -1.32 16.03 4.44
N HIS A 72 0.02 16.13 4.41
CA HIS A 72 0.91 15.54 5.40
C HIS A 72 1.56 16.62 6.26
N LEU A 73 0.80 17.17 7.21
CA LEU A 73 1.16 18.37 7.96
C LEU A 73 1.96 18.10 9.24
N LYS A 74 2.06 16.85 9.70
CA LYS A 74 2.68 16.49 10.99
C LYS A 74 3.32 15.10 10.95
N GLY A 75 4.27 14.90 11.87
CA GLY A 75 4.94 13.62 12.06
C GLY A 75 5.92 13.27 10.92
N ASN A 76 6.43 12.06 10.95
CA ASN A 76 7.42 11.58 9.97
C ASN A 76 6.85 11.50 8.53
N LYS A 77 5.54 11.46 8.41
CA LYS A 77 4.87 11.44 7.10
C LYS A 77 5.04 12.76 6.32
N GLN A 78 5.54 13.84 6.94
CA GLN A 78 5.88 15.08 6.23
C GLN A 78 7.06 14.92 5.27
N ASP A 79 7.97 13.99 5.54
CA ASP A 79 9.16 13.79 4.72
C ASP A 79 8.80 13.01 3.45
N PHE A 80 8.58 13.78 2.38
CA PHE A 80 8.21 13.27 1.07
C PHE A 80 9.29 12.33 0.50
N PHE A 81 10.55 12.73 0.56
CA PHE A 81 11.64 11.96 -0.02
C PHE A 81 11.94 10.71 0.79
N TRP A 82 11.89 10.80 2.12
CA TRP A 82 12.02 9.63 2.96
C TRP A 82 10.98 8.54 2.63
N ARG A 83 9.75 8.96 2.33
CA ARG A 83 8.69 8.05 1.91
C ARG A 83 8.89 7.55 0.48
N LEU A 84 9.22 8.44 -0.46
CA LEU A 84 9.45 8.12 -1.87
C LEU A 84 10.56 7.08 -2.06
N GLU A 85 11.64 7.17 -1.27
CA GLU A 85 12.80 6.28 -1.33
C GLU A 85 12.59 4.95 -0.57
N THR A 86 11.44 4.75 0.05
CA THR A 86 11.17 3.50 0.79
C THR A 86 11.29 2.24 -0.07
N PRO A 87 10.75 2.17 -1.28
CA PRO A 87 10.91 1.00 -2.14
C PRO A 87 12.38 0.68 -2.47
N ASP A 88 13.24 1.70 -2.58
CA ASP A 88 14.68 1.52 -2.76
C ASP A 88 15.31 0.88 -1.52
N ARG A 89 15.00 1.38 -0.31
CA ARG A 89 15.48 0.79 0.94
C ARG A 89 15.01 -0.66 1.12
N LEU A 90 13.79 -0.98 0.70
CA LEU A 90 13.27 -2.35 0.69
C LEU A 90 14.05 -3.25 -0.27
N GLY A 91 14.36 -2.74 -1.47
CA GLY A 91 15.19 -3.43 -2.45
C GLY A 91 16.59 -3.74 -1.90
N GLN A 92 17.25 -2.75 -1.29
CA GLN A 92 18.56 -2.87 -0.63
C GLN A 92 18.52 -3.85 0.54
N ALA A 93 17.48 -3.82 1.36
CA ALA A 93 17.29 -4.73 2.49
C ALA A 93 17.00 -6.18 2.04
N GLY A 94 16.69 -6.38 0.78
CA GLY A 94 16.42 -7.70 0.24
C GLY A 94 15.01 -8.22 0.47
N ILE A 95 14.03 -7.37 0.76
CA ILE A 95 12.62 -7.76 0.87
C ILE A 95 12.13 -8.36 -0.44
N ASP A 96 11.43 -9.48 -0.37
CA ASP A 96 11.10 -10.27 -1.57
C ASP A 96 9.98 -9.65 -2.40
N LYS A 97 9.02 -8.96 -1.76
CA LYS A 97 7.91 -8.29 -2.42
C LYS A 97 7.79 -6.84 -1.98
N ILE A 98 7.75 -5.94 -2.95
CA ILE A 98 7.66 -4.49 -2.74
C ILE A 98 6.35 -3.98 -3.33
N GLY A 99 5.51 -3.36 -2.49
CA GLY A 99 4.24 -2.78 -2.90
C GLY A 99 4.34 -1.29 -3.16
N LEU A 100 3.89 -0.86 -4.32
CA LEU A 100 3.71 0.53 -4.70
C LEU A 100 2.23 0.88 -4.77
N GLY A 101 1.89 2.14 -4.57
CA GLY A 101 0.51 2.59 -4.70
C GLY A 101 0.35 4.09 -4.64
N ALA A 102 -0.71 4.57 -5.27
CA ALA A 102 -1.19 5.93 -5.21
C ALA A 102 -2.58 5.98 -4.60
N LEU A 103 -2.84 6.95 -3.74
CA LEU A 103 -4.20 7.27 -3.30
C LEU A 103 -4.84 8.18 -4.37
N ILE A 104 -5.55 7.54 -5.29
CA ILE A 104 -6.14 8.20 -6.45
C ILE A 104 -7.15 9.26 -6.01
N GLY A 105 -6.92 10.47 -6.43
CA GLY A 105 -7.73 11.64 -6.06
C GLY A 105 -7.07 12.55 -5.02
N LEU A 106 -5.94 12.16 -4.43
CA LEU A 106 -5.22 13.02 -3.49
C LEU A 106 -4.58 14.21 -4.22
N SER A 107 -4.07 14.01 -5.42
CA SER A 107 -3.58 15.07 -6.30
C SER A 107 -4.61 15.49 -7.34
N ASP A 108 -4.38 16.61 -7.98
CA ASP A 108 -5.20 17.17 -9.06
C ASP A 108 -5.04 16.42 -10.39
N SER A 109 -4.07 15.50 -10.49
CA SER A 109 -3.83 14.67 -11.68
C SER A 109 -3.48 13.23 -11.33
N TRP A 110 -4.49 12.37 -11.17
CA TRP A 110 -4.26 10.94 -10.98
C TRP A 110 -3.49 10.27 -12.13
N ARG A 111 -3.57 10.83 -13.36
CA ARG A 111 -2.81 10.32 -14.49
C ARG A 111 -1.32 10.54 -14.33
N ALA A 112 -0.93 11.69 -13.79
CA ALA A 112 0.46 11.99 -13.48
C ALA A 112 0.99 11.04 -12.39
N ASP A 113 0.21 10.78 -11.34
CA ASP A 113 0.57 9.82 -10.30
C ASP A 113 0.75 8.40 -10.87
N CYS A 114 -0.16 7.94 -11.72
CA CYS A 114 -0.04 6.63 -12.38
C CYS A 114 1.20 6.56 -13.28
N TYR A 115 1.49 7.62 -14.02
CA TYR A 115 2.69 7.68 -14.87
C TYR A 115 3.98 7.63 -14.03
N MET A 116 4.07 8.46 -13.00
CA MET A 116 5.24 8.50 -12.11
C MET A 116 5.43 7.18 -11.35
N MET A 117 4.34 6.52 -10.97
CA MET A 117 4.39 5.19 -10.37
C MET A 117 4.93 4.14 -11.36
N ALA A 118 4.57 4.23 -12.64
CA ALA A 118 5.12 3.35 -13.68
C ALA A 118 6.62 3.59 -13.90
N GLU A 119 7.07 4.84 -13.95
CA GLU A 119 8.49 5.20 -14.03
C GLU A 119 9.27 4.68 -12.81
N HIS A 120 8.71 4.84 -11.61
CA HIS A 120 9.32 4.32 -10.38
C HIS A 120 9.42 2.79 -10.40
N LEU A 121 8.39 2.10 -10.89
CA LEU A 121 8.44 0.65 -11.07
C LEU A 121 9.55 0.21 -12.04
N ILE A 122 9.69 0.88 -13.20
CA ILE A 122 10.78 0.58 -14.15
C ILE A 122 12.13 0.73 -13.46
N TRP A 123 12.32 1.82 -12.73
CA TRP A 123 13.56 2.08 -12.03
C TRP A 123 13.87 0.97 -11.02
N LEU A 124 12.90 0.57 -10.22
CA LEU A 124 13.03 -0.50 -9.22
C LEU A 124 13.29 -1.87 -9.88
N GLN A 125 12.58 -2.22 -10.93
CA GLN A 125 12.78 -3.48 -11.67
C GLN A 125 14.17 -3.57 -12.26
N LYS A 126 14.73 -2.43 -12.70
CA LYS A 126 16.09 -2.37 -13.24
C LYS A 126 17.15 -2.55 -12.15
N HIS A 127 16.95 -1.97 -10.97
CA HIS A 127 17.95 -1.99 -9.89
C HIS A 127 17.81 -3.21 -8.97
N TYR A 128 16.57 -3.67 -8.78
CA TYR A 128 16.22 -4.80 -7.89
C TYR A 128 15.41 -5.86 -8.63
N TRP A 129 15.91 -6.32 -9.76
CA TRP A 129 15.23 -7.27 -10.66
C TRP A 129 14.86 -8.61 -10.01
N GLN A 130 15.48 -8.96 -8.89
CA GLN A 130 15.20 -10.18 -8.13
C GLN A 130 13.95 -10.04 -7.23
N ARG A 131 13.35 -8.86 -7.15
CA ARG A 131 12.19 -8.60 -6.29
C ARG A 131 10.90 -8.76 -7.08
N ARG A 132 9.85 -9.13 -6.37
CA ARG A 132 8.49 -9.10 -6.91
C ARG A 132 7.86 -7.74 -6.58
N TYR A 133 6.98 -7.29 -7.44
CA TYR A 133 6.33 -6.00 -7.27
C TYR A 133 4.82 -6.14 -7.29
N SER A 134 4.14 -5.33 -6.47
CA SER A 134 2.70 -5.18 -6.50
C SER A 134 2.30 -3.71 -6.63
N ILE A 135 1.20 -3.47 -7.35
CA ILE A 135 0.64 -2.13 -7.55
C ILE A 135 -0.78 -2.10 -7.02
N SER A 136 -1.13 -1.02 -6.32
CA SER A 136 -2.48 -0.76 -5.82
C SER A 136 -2.94 0.65 -6.19
N PHE A 137 -4.24 0.78 -6.51
CA PHE A 137 -4.88 2.02 -6.94
C PHE A 137 -6.09 2.36 -6.06
N PRO A 138 -5.95 2.48 -4.73
CA PRO A 138 -7.07 2.86 -3.88
C PRO A 138 -7.57 4.26 -4.28
N ARG A 139 -8.88 4.36 -4.56
CA ARG A 139 -9.51 5.65 -4.83
C ARG A 139 -9.92 6.31 -3.52
N LEU A 140 -9.63 7.62 -3.40
CA LEU A 140 -10.10 8.41 -2.27
C LEU A 140 -11.64 8.40 -2.26
N ARG A 141 -12.22 8.04 -1.11
CA ARG A 141 -13.67 7.99 -0.91
C ARG A 141 -14.09 9.08 0.06
N PRO A 142 -15.21 9.75 -0.16
CA PRO A 142 -15.77 10.66 0.82
C PRO A 142 -16.01 9.94 2.17
N CYS A 143 -15.52 10.53 3.24
CA CYS A 143 -15.79 10.07 4.60
C CYS A 143 -15.98 11.27 5.54
N ALA A 144 -16.63 11.04 6.67
CA ALA A 144 -16.87 12.09 7.64
C ALA A 144 -15.54 12.71 8.12
N GLY A 145 -15.37 14.02 7.92
CA GLY A 145 -14.11 14.72 8.21
C GLY A 145 -12.96 14.41 7.26
N GLY A 146 -13.22 13.70 6.16
CA GLY A 146 -12.23 13.34 5.15
C GLY A 146 -11.93 14.45 4.14
N ILE A 147 -10.99 14.15 3.26
CA ILE A 147 -10.54 15.06 2.19
C ILE A 147 -11.38 14.79 0.95
N GLU A 148 -11.89 15.85 0.32
CA GLU A 148 -12.54 15.74 -0.98
C GLU A 148 -11.50 15.44 -2.07
N PRO A 149 -11.81 14.52 -3.02
CA PRO A 149 -10.91 14.21 -4.11
C PRO A 149 -10.62 15.44 -4.99
N ALA A 150 -9.34 15.76 -5.16
CA ALA A 150 -8.90 16.84 -6.06
C ALA A 150 -9.05 16.46 -7.55
N SER A 151 -9.03 15.16 -7.85
CA SER A 151 -9.33 14.61 -9.17
C SER A 151 -10.14 13.33 -9.05
N LEU A 152 -11.13 13.16 -9.93
CA LEU A 152 -11.99 11.97 -9.92
C LEU A 152 -11.51 10.94 -10.94
N MET A 153 -11.53 9.68 -10.54
CA MET A 153 -11.36 8.54 -11.42
C MET A 153 -12.63 7.70 -11.36
N ASP A 154 -13.33 7.57 -12.48
CA ASP A 154 -14.50 6.69 -12.59
C ASP A 154 -14.09 5.20 -12.70
N GLU A 155 -15.06 4.29 -12.67
CA GLU A 155 -14.81 2.85 -12.74
C GLU A 155 -14.18 2.43 -14.08
N ARG A 156 -14.61 3.05 -15.19
CA ARG A 156 -14.04 2.78 -16.52
C ARG A 156 -12.57 3.18 -16.57
N GLN A 157 -12.22 4.33 -16.01
CA GLN A 157 -10.85 4.82 -15.96
C GLN A 157 -9.99 3.93 -15.06
N LEU A 158 -10.53 3.44 -13.94
CA LEU A 158 -9.82 2.48 -13.08
C LEU A 158 -9.54 1.17 -13.82
N ILE A 159 -10.53 0.60 -14.51
CA ILE A 159 -10.34 -0.61 -15.33
C ILE A 159 -9.29 -0.37 -16.41
N GLN A 160 -9.35 0.76 -17.12
CA GLN A 160 -8.34 1.12 -18.12
C GLN A 160 -6.93 1.19 -17.52
N THR A 161 -6.79 1.78 -16.33
CA THR A 161 -5.51 1.88 -15.62
C THR A 161 -5.00 0.48 -15.22
N ILE A 162 -5.85 -0.37 -14.66
CA ILE A 162 -5.51 -1.76 -14.31
C ILE A 162 -5.03 -2.53 -15.54
N CYS A 163 -5.78 -2.45 -16.65
CA CYS A 163 -5.40 -3.11 -17.92
C CYS A 163 -4.10 -2.54 -18.49
N ALA A 164 -3.91 -1.22 -18.41
CA ALA A 164 -2.68 -0.59 -18.87
C ALA A 164 -1.45 -1.09 -18.08
N PHE A 165 -1.53 -1.18 -16.76
CA PHE A 165 -0.44 -1.73 -15.95
C PHE A 165 -0.20 -3.21 -16.22
N ARG A 166 -1.24 -4.00 -16.46
CA ARG A 166 -1.10 -5.41 -16.83
C ARG A 166 -0.37 -5.58 -18.18
N LEU A 167 -0.67 -4.73 -19.16
CA LEU A 167 0.01 -4.74 -20.46
C LEU A 167 1.45 -4.20 -20.35
N PHE A 168 1.63 -3.18 -19.52
CA PHE A 168 2.92 -2.53 -19.32
C PHE A 168 3.95 -3.45 -18.62
N SER A 169 3.52 -4.18 -17.59
CA SER A 169 4.36 -5.12 -16.85
C SER A 169 3.55 -6.37 -16.49
N PRO A 170 3.60 -7.40 -17.35
CA PRO A 170 2.74 -8.60 -17.22
C PRO A 170 2.91 -9.38 -15.92
N ASP A 171 4.10 -9.34 -15.33
CA ASP A 171 4.46 -10.16 -14.17
C ASP A 171 4.17 -9.49 -12.81
N ILE A 172 3.76 -8.22 -12.80
CA ILE A 172 3.44 -7.55 -11.53
C ILE A 172 2.14 -8.07 -10.94
N GLU A 173 2.06 -8.05 -9.62
CA GLU A 173 0.80 -8.26 -8.93
C GLU A 173 -0.02 -6.97 -8.92
N LEU A 174 -1.29 -7.07 -9.32
CA LEU A 174 -2.25 -5.96 -9.25
C LEU A 174 -3.23 -6.23 -8.11
N SER A 175 -3.28 -5.30 -7.16
CA SER A 175 -4.13 -5.38 -5.99
C SER A 175 -5.35 -4.49 -6.15
N LEU A 176 -6.53 -5.02 -5.87
CA LEU A 176 -7.78 -4.26 -5.87
C LEU A 176 -8.18 -3.95 -4.43
N SER A 177 -8.47 -2.67 -4.17
CA SER A 177 -8.87 -2.22 -2.84
C SER A 177 -10.30 -2.64 -2.50
N THR A 178 -10.54 -3.00 -1.24
CA THR A 178 -11.89 -3.21 -0.67
C THR A 178 -12.71 -1.93 -0.53
N ARG A 179 -12.17 -0.77 -0.93
CA ARG A 179 -12.91 0.49 -1.13
C ARG A 179 -13.90 0.39 -2.30
N GLU A 180 -13.65 -0.53 -3.24
CA GLU A 180 -14.51 -0.76 -4.39
C GLU A 180 -15.73 -1.60 -4.00
N SER A 181 -16.87 -1.35 -4.67
CA SER A 181 -18.09 -2.09 -4.44
C SER A 181 -17.93 -3.59 -4.75
N PRO A 182 -18.67 -4.49 -4.07
CA PRO A 182 -18.64 -5.92 -4.37
C PRO A 182 -18.91 -6.20 -5.85
N TRP A 183 -19.91 -5.56 -6.43
CA TRP A 183 -20.25 -5.72 -7.84
C TRP A 183 -19.06 -5.37 -8.75
N PHE A 184 -18.37 -4.27 -8.49
CA PHE A 184 -17.20 -3.87 -9.27
C PHE A 184 -16.06 -4.89 -9.11
N ARG A 185 -15.78 -5.33 -7.89
CA ARG A 185 -14.73 -6.33 -7.61
C ARG A 185 -14.99 -7.65 -8.35
N ASP A 186 -16.21 -8.18 -8.27
CA ASP A 186 -16.59 -9.45 -8.89
C ASP A 186 -16.39 -9.44 -10.42
N ASN A 187 -16.60 -8.27 -11.05
CA ASN A 187 -16.44 -8.13 -12.50
C ASN A 187 -15.00 -7.80 -12.92
N VAL A 188 -14.19 -7.18 -12.07
CA VAL A 188 -12.82 -6.74 -12.42
C VAL A 188 -11.75 -7.76 -12.03
N ILE A 189 -11.95 -8.50 -10.95
CA ILE A 189 -10.99 -9.54 -10.53
C ILE A 189 -10.63 -10.50 -11.66
N PRO A 190 -11.57 -11.07 -12.41
CA PRO A 190 -11.24 -12.02 -13.48
C PRO A 190 -10.45 -11.42 -14.64
N LEU A 191 -10.41 -10.09 -14.80
CA LEU A 191 -9.74 -9.44 -15.93
C LEU A 191 -8.22 -9.38 -15.75
N ALA A 192 -7.75 -8.91 -14.58
CA ALA A 192 -6.32 -8.63 -14.43
C ALA A 192 -5.83 -8.59 -12.98
N ILE A 193 -6.69 -8.80 -11.98
CA ILE A 193 -6.34 -8.69 -10.57
C ILE A 193 -5.77 -10.01 -10.05
N ASN A 194 -4.68 -9.94 -9.27
CA ASN A 194 -4.05 -11.09 -8.63
C ASN A 194 -4.31 -11.14 -7.13
N ASN A 195 -4.61 -10.00 -6.52
CA ASN A 195 -4.65 -9.88 -5.08
C ASN A 195 -5.80 -9.00 -4.61
N VAL A 196 -6.52 -9.47 -3.61
CA VAL A 196 -7.62 -8.73 -2.95
C VAL A 196 -7.52 -9.00 -1.45
N SER A 197 -7.66 -7.97 -0.64
CA SER A 197 -7.75 -8.13 0.80
C SER A 197 -9.14 -8.65 1.20
N ALA A 198 -9.21 -9.45 2.23
CA ALA A 198 -10.45 -9.89 2.87
C ALA A 198 -10.37 -9.65 4.38
N PHE A 199 -11.51 -9.55 5.03
CA PHE A 199 -11.63 -9.29 6.48
C PHE A 199 -10.91 -8.01 6.94
N SER A 200 -10.85 -6.99 6.09
CA SER A 200 -10.19 -5.72 6.41
C SER A 200 -10.94 -4.97 7.51
N LYS A 201 -10.21 -4.43 8.48
CA LYS A 201 -10.70 -3.43 9.45
C LYS A 201 -9.91 -2.15 9.26
N THR A 202 -10.61 -1.04 9.06
CA THR A 202 -9.98 0.24 8.72
C THR A 202 -9.73 1.14 9.93
N GLN A 203 -10.23 0.75 11.08
CA GLN A 203 -10.02 1.41 12.37
C GLN A 203 -8.90 0.74 13.17
N PRO A 204 -8.07 1.50 13.89
CA PRO A 204 -7.07 0.92 14.78
C PRO A 204 -7.71 -0.01 15.83
N GLY A 205 -7.18 -1.22 15.99
CA GLY A 205 -7.73 -2.20 16.94
C GLY A 205 -9.08 -2.81 16.56
N GLY A 206 -9.59 -2.59 15.34
CA GLY A 206 -10.93 -2.95 14.92
C GLY A 206 -11.31 -4.43 14.98
N TYR A 207 -10.35 -5.31 15.26
CA TYR A 207 -10.63 -6.73 15.53
C TYR A 207 -10.92 -7.02 17.01
N ALA A 208 -10.51 -6.13 17.92
CA ALA A 208 -10.74 -6.25 19.36
C ALA A 208 -11.93 -5.38 19.80
N ASP A 209 -11.94 -4.13 19.35
CA ASP A 209 -12.93 -3.13 19.73
C ASP A 209 -13.59 -2.53 18.48
N ASN A 210 -14.90 -2.26 18.57
CA ASN A 210 -15.63 -1.66 17.44
C ASN A 210 -15.78 -0.15 17.66
N HIS A 211 -15.04 0.64 16.89
CA HIS A 211 -15.06 2.10 16.88
C HIS A 211 -15.42 2.63 15.49
N PRO A 212 -16.69 2.52 15.06
CA PRO A 212 -17.10 2.88 13.70
C PRO A 212 -16.81 4.36 13.35
N GLU A 213 -16.74 5.23 14.35
CA GLU A 213 -16.36 6.64 14.17
C GLU A 213 -14.92 6.86 13.70
N LEU A 214 -14.06 5.85 13.84
CA LEU A 214 -12.66 5.87 13.39
C LEU A 214 -12.46 5.17 12.04
N GLU A 215 -13.51 4.62 11.45
CA GLU A 215 -13.41 3.96 10.14
C GLU A 215 -13.08 4.97 9.03
N GLN A 216 -12.06 4.67 8.25
CA GLN A 216 -11.71 5.46 7.06
C GLN A 216 -12.66 5.18 5.88
N PHE A 217 -13.17 3.97 5.79
CA PHE A 217 -14.20 3.50 4.87
C PHE A 217 -14.74 2.16 5.39
N SER A 218 -15.97 1.83 5.05
CA SER A 218 -16.55 0.52 5.40
C SER A 218 -16.23 -0.48 4.30
N PRO A 219 -15.39 -1.50 4.56
CA PRO A 219 -15.14 -2.57 3.60
C PRO A 219 -16.42 -3.37 3.39
N HIS A 220 -16.69 -3.72 2.16
CA HIS A 220 -17.78 -4.63 1.80
C HIS A 220 -17.14 -5.97 1.40
N ASP A 221 -17.04 -6.89 2.35
CA ASP A 221 -16.55 -8.24 2.10
C ASP A 221 -17.62 -9.16 1.54
#